data_08a5b9417687f1e6c969f9987731898b
#
_entry.id   08a5b9417687f1e6c969f9987731898b
#
_cell.length_a   1.000
_cell.length_b   1.000
_cell.length_c   1.000
_cell.angle_alpha   90.00
_cell.angle_beta   90.00
_cell.angle_gamma   90.00
#
_symmetry.space_group_name_H-M   'P 1'
#
loop_
_entity.id
_entity.type
_entity.pdbx_description
1 polymer ?
#
loop_
_entity_poly.entity_id
_entity_poly.type
_entity_poly.pdbx_seq_one_letter_code
_entity_poly.pdbx_strand_id
1 'polypeptide(L)' 'MDAKSAVRFKQHAERIIEELSLALTLAKEASPTDEFLKLRASVGDIIARVDNMLLDNIYKDHPDLDGTER' A
#
# COMPACT_ATOMS: atom_id res chain seq x y z
N MET A 1 -16.92 10.78 3.74
CA MET A 1 -17.05 9.30 3.91
C MET A 1 -17.26 9.02 5.39
N ASP A 2 -18.22 8.17 5.71
CA ASP A 2 -18.47 7.84 7.11
C ASP A 2 -17.39 6.89 7.64
N ALA A 3 -17.37 6.69 8.96
CA ALA A 3 -16.32 5.89 9.60
C ALA A 3 -16.33 4.44 9.11
N LYS A 4 -17.50 3.88 8.93
CA LYS A 4 -17.63 2.49 8.49
C LYS A 4 -17.09 2.31 7.08
N SER A 5 -17.42 3.23 6.19
CA SER A 5 -16.93 3.19 4.81
C SER A 5 -15.42 3.45 4.76
N ALA A 6 -14.92 4.33 5.63
CA ALA A 6 -13.49 4.62 5.69
C ALA A 6 -12.69 3.39 6.10
N VAL A 7 -13.20 2.61 7.06
CA VAL A 7 -12.55 1.35 7.47
C VAL A 7 -12.47 0.39 6.28
N ARG A 8 -13.56 0.25 5.55
CA ARG A 8 -13.60 -0.65 4.40
C ARG A 8 -12.67 -0.19 3.29
N PHE A 9 -12.63 1.10 3.04
CA PHE A 9 -11.72 1.66 2.04
C PHE A 9 -10.27 1.34 2.42
N LYS A 10 -9.92 1.56 3.68
CA LYS A 10 -8.58 1.27 4.17
C LYS A 10 -8.22 -0.20 3.97
N GLN A 11 -9.15 -1.10 4.29
CA GLN A 11 -8.93 -2.54 4.12
C GLN A 11 -8.63 -2.90 2.68
N HIS A 12 -9.34 -2.32 1.73
CA HIS A 12 -9.09 -2.57 0.32
C HIS A 12 -7.72 -2.03 -0.10
N ALA A 13 -7.36 -0.84 0.37
CA ALA A 13 -6.06 -0.27 0.05
C ALA A 13 -4.92 -1.13 0.62
N GLU A 14 -5.08 -1.63 1.84
CA GLU A 14 -4.09 -2.50 2.46
C GLU A 14 -3.93 -3.82 1.70
N ARG A 15 -5.02 -4.33 1.14
CA ARG A 15 -4.95 -5.53 0.32
C ARG A 15 -4.15 -5.31 -0.95
N ILE A 16 -4.26 -4.14 -1.56
CA ILE A 16 -3.45 -3.81 -2.73
C ILE A 16 -1.98 -3.83 -2.38
N ILE A 17 -1.61 -3.22 -1.26
CA ILE A 17 -0.22 -3.21 -0.79
C ILE A 17 0.28 -4.63 -0.53
N GLU A 18 -0.55 -5.44 0.12
CA GLU A 18 -0.21 -6.82 0.42
C GLU A 18 0.01 -7.64 -0.86
N GLU A 19 -0.88 -7.48 -1.84
CA GLU A 19 -0.76 -8.18 -3.11
C GLU A 19 0.50 -7.75 -3.87
N LEU A 20 0.82 -6.47 -3.85
CA LEU A 20 2.04 -6.00 -4.48
C LEU A 20 3.28 -6.55 -3.79
N SER A 21 3.26 -6.69 -2.48
CA SER A 21 4.36 -7.28 -1.73
C SER A 21 4.56 -8.74 -2.08
N LEU A 22 3.47 -9.49 -2.25
CA LEU A 22 3.54 -10.88 -2.68
C LEU A 22 4.07 -10.99 -4.10
N ALA A 23 3.66 -10.07 -4.98
CA ALA A 23 4.15 -10.04 -6.35
C ALA A 23 5.67 -9.80 -6.37
N LEU A 24 6.18 -8.96 -5.49
CA LEU A 24 7.62 -8.73 -5.39
C LEU A 24 8.37 -9.99 -4.93
N THR A 25 7.79 -10.74 -4.00
CA THR A 25 8.39 -11.98 -3.55
C THR A 25 8.51 -12.96 -4.70
N LEU A 26 7.46 -13.06 -5.51
CA LEU A 26 7.49 -13.89 -6.71
C LEU A 26 8.55 -13.41 -7.70
N ALA A 27 8.60 -12.11 -7.95
CA ALA A 27 9.56 -11.55 -8.90
C ALA A 27 11.00 -11.78 -8.46
N LYS A 28 11.26 -11.73 -7.16
CA LYS A 28 12.59 -11.96 -6.63
C LYS A 28 13.11 -13.35 -7.02
N GLU A 29 12.23 -14.34 -7.03
CA GLU A 29 12.60 -15.71 -7.36
C GLU A 29 12.61 -15.99 -8.86
N ALA A 30 11.80 -15.27 -9.62
CA ALA A 30 11.55 -15.56 -11.02
C ALA A 30 12.30 -14.65 -11.99
N SER A 31 12.97 -13.60 -11.50
CA SER A 31 13.58 -12.59 -12.37
C SER A 31 15.06 -12.42 -12.09
N PRO A 32 15.85 -11.99 -13.09
CA PRO A 32 17.22 -11.56 -12.84
C PRO A 32 17.26 -10.38 -11.88
N THR A 33 18.39 -10.23 -11.20
CA THR A 33 18.54 -9.21 -10.16
C THR A 33 18.22 -7.78 -10.64
N ASP A 34 18.71 -7.40 -11.82
CA ASP A 34 18.49 -6.06 -12.34
C ASP A 34 17.02 -5.82 -12.66
N GLU A 35 16.34 -6.81 -13.19
CA GLU A 35 14.90 -6.71 -13.44
C GLU A 35 14.11 -6.61 -12.14
N PHE A 36 14.47 -7.41 -11.15
CA PHE A 36 13.83 -7.37 -9.84
C PHE A 36 13.99 -5.99 -9.19
N LEU A 37 15.19 -5.39 -9.29
CA LEU A 37 15.42 -4.08 -8.68
C LEU A 37 14.55 -3.00 -9.31
N LYS A 38 14.32 -3.08 -10.62
CA LYS A 38 13.42 -2.16 -11.29
C LYS A 38 11.98 -2.33 -10.83
N LEU A 39 11.54 -3.59 -10.72
CA LEU A 39 10.19 -3.88 -10.24
C LEU A 39 10.01 -3.41 -8.80
N ARG A 40 11.02 -3.62 -7.96
CA ARG A 40 10.97 -3.19 -6.57
C ARG A 40 10.80 -1.68 -6.46
N ALA A 41 11.52 -0.93 -7.26
CA ALA A 41 11.42 0.52 -7.26
C ALA A 41 10.02 0.98 -7.69
N SER A 42 9.49 0.37 -8.76
CA SER A 42 8.15 0.71 -9.25
C SER A 42 7.06 0.38 -8.23
N VAL A 43 7.15 -0.78 -7.61
CA VAL A 43 6.18 -1.19 -6.61
C VAL A 43 6.26 -0.26 -5.39
N GLY A 44 7.47 0.11 -4.99
CA GLY A 44 7.66 1.06 -3.89
C GLY A 44 6.96 2.39 -4.14
N ASP A 45 7.06 2.89 -5.38
CA ASP A 45 6.38 4.12 -5.77
C ASP A 45 4.87 3.98 -5.68
N ILE A 46 4.34 2.85 -6.12
CA ILE A 46 2.90 2.61 -6.07
C ILE A 46 2.41 2.54 -4.62
N ILE A 47 3.15 1.83 -3.77
CA ILE A 47 2.81 1.71 -2.35
C ILE A 47 2.82 3.09 -1.68
N ALA A 48 3.82 3.91 -1.98
CA ALA A 48 3.90 5.26 -1.45
C ALA A 48 2.69 6.10 -1.86
N ARG A 49 2.23 5.94 -3.10
CA ARG A 49 1.03 6.66 -3.58
C ARG A 49 -0.23 6.20 -2.87
N VAL A 50 -0.35 4.90 -2.60
CA VAL A 50 -1.49 4.38 -1.85
C VAL A 50 -1.48 4.93 -0.43
N ASP A 51 -0.31 4.94 0.22
CA ASP A 51 -0.18 5.48 1.57
C ASP A 51 -0.54 6.97 1.61
N ASN A 52 -0.07 7.74 0.64
CA ASN A 52 -0.39 9.16 0.56
C ASN A 52 -1.87 9.40 0.32
N MET A 53 -2.49 8.57 -0.50
CA MET A 53 -3.93 8.64 -0.72
C MET A 53 -4.69 8.44 0.58
N LEU A 54 -4.28 7.48 1.40
CA LEU A 54 -4.92 7.23 2.69
C LEU A 54 -4.71 8.40 3.64
N LEU A 55 -3.49 8.95 3.70
CA LEU A 55 -3.19 10.08 4.56
C LEU A 55 -4.01 11.31 4.17
N ASP A 56 -4.08 11.59 2.89
CA ASP A 56 -4.72 12.82 2.40
C ASP A 56 -6.24 12.77 2.46
N ASN A 57 -6.82 11.58 2.33
CA ASN A 57 -8.26 11.44 2.14
C ASN A 57 -8.98 10.70 3.27
N ILE A 58 -8.31 9.75 3.91
CA ILE A 58 -8.96 8.93 4.93
C ILE A 58 -8.50 9.33 6.32
N TYR A 59 -7.20 9.36 6.56
CA TYR A 59 -6.68 9.63 7.90
C TYR A 59 -6.87 11.09 8.32
N LYS A 60 -7.03 11.98 7.36
CA LYS A 60 -7.32 13.38 7.64
C LYS A 60 -8.64 13.52 8.39
N ASP A 61 -9.65 12.78 7.97
CA ASP A 61 -10.98 12.82 8.56
C ASP A 61 -11.19 11.74 9.63
N HIS A 62 -10.37 10.69 9.60
CA HIS A 62 -10.49 9.55 10.51
C HIS A 62 -9.09 9.18 11.02
N PRO A 63 -8.48 10.07 11.83
CA PRO A 63 -7.09 9.84 12.28
C PRO A 63 -6.92 8.59 13.14
N ASP A 64 -7.98 8.10 13.76
CA ASP A 64 -7.94 6.87 14.54
C ASP A 64 -7.66 5.63 13.69
N LEU A 65 -7.85 5.74 12.38
CA LEU A 65 -7.57 4.61 11.47
C LEU A 65 -6.12 4.55 11.04
N ASP A 66 -5.35 5.61 11.29
CA ASP A 66 -3.92 5.62 10.99
C ASP A 66 -3.20 4.81 12.07
N GLY A 67 -2.77 3.62 11.72
CA GLY A 67 -2.16 2.70 12.66
C GLY A 67 -0.72 3.03 13.04
N THR A 68 -0.20 4.16 12.61
CA THR A 68 1.20 4.50 12.84
C THR A 68 1.45 5.19 14.17
N GLU A 69 0.44 5.60 14.88
CA GLU A 69 0.60 6.34 16.13
C GLU A 69 1.02 5.48 17.32
N ARG A 70 1.18 4.21 17.14
CA ARG A 70 1.62 3.35 18.23
C ARG A 70 3.00 3.65 18.68
#